data_21292b488713ced30362cb99038d9c46
#
_entry.id   21292b488713ced30362cb99038d9c46
#
_cell.length_a   1.000
_cell.length_b   1.000
_cell.length_c   1.000
_cell.angle_alpha   90.00
_cell.angle_beta   90.00
_cell.angle_gamma   90.00
#
_symmetry.space_group_name_H-M   'P 1'
#
loop_
_entity.id
_entity.type
_entity.pdbx_description
1 polymer ?
#
loop_
_entity_poly.entity_id
_entity_poly.type
_entity_poly.pdbx_seq_one_letter_code
_entity_poly.pdbx_strand_id
1 'polypeptide(L)'
;ELGVDKTATMLGFTDNPYPHFKLADFYILSSRYEGYSTVLFEAITLKKNIIATDVSGVTEMLEDGKLGLITENSEDGIYEGMKLALTNPEHFKSYQDELQNYEMPFNLKNSVDKIMQIIDNL
;
A
#
# COMPACT_ATOMS: atom_id res chain seq x y z
N GLU A 1 13.28 -20.87 14.98
CA GLU A 1 11.83 -20.63 15.06
C GLU A 1 11.57 -19.36 15.84
N LEU A 2 10.81 -18.43 15.24
CA LEU A 2 10.54 -17.11 15.86
C LEU A 2 9.40 -17.16 16.89
N GLY A 3 8.72 -18.32 17.08
CA GLY A 3 7.65 -18.51 18.05
C GLY A 3 6.39 -17.69 17.80
N VAL A 4 6.17 -17.25 16.54
CA VAL A 4 5.02 -16.38 16.15
C VAL A 4 3.78 -17.16 15.66
N ASP A 5 3.83 -18.48 15.67
CA ASP A 5 2.79 -19.39 15.19
C ASP A 5 1.42 -19.22 15.90
N LYS A 6 1.43 -18.59 17.09
CA LYS A 6 0.19 -18.26 17.83
C LYS A 6 -0.38 -16.88 17.48
N THR A 7 0.41 -16.02 16.85
CA THR A 7 0.06 -14.61 16.57
C THR A 7 0.07 -14.28 15.08
N ALA A 8 0.68 -15.13 14.27
CA ALA A 8 0.71 -14.97 12.81
C ALA A 8 -0.03 -16.12 12.14
N THR A 9 -0.89 -15.82 11.19
CA THR A 9 -1.65 -16.81 10.44
C THR A 9 -1.34 -16.70 8.95
N MET A 10 -0.90 -17.81 8.35
CA MET A 10 -0.74 -17.92 6.92
C MET A 10 -2.07 -18.36 6.30
N LEU A 11 -2.76 -17.44 5.63
CA LEU A 11 -4.10 -17.70 5.07
C LEU A 11 -4.06 -18.56 3.80
N GLY A 12 -2.91 -18.62 3.13
CA GLY A 12 -2.79 -19.25 1.83
C GLY A 12 -3.51 -18.46 0.73
N PHE A 13 -3.86 -19.13 -0.37
CA PHE A 13 -4.61 -18.51 -1.46
C PHE A 13 -6.06 -18.27 -1.06
N THR A 14 -6.60 -17.11 -1.43
CA THR A 14 -8.01 -16.77 -1.28
C THR A 14 -8.51 -16.07 -2.55
N ASP A 15 -9.69 -16.45 -3.04
CA ASP A 15 -10.32 -15.82 -4.20
C ASP A 15 -10.77 -14.38 -3.92
N ASN A 16 -11.00 -14.04 -2.66
CA ASN A 16 -11.43 -12.72 -2.24
C ASN A 16 -10.68 -12.25 -0.98
N PRO A 17 -9.59 -11.48 -1.12
CA PRO A 17 -8.83 -10.97 0.01
C PRO A 17 -9.46 -9.77 0.72
N TYR A 18 -10.44 -9.11 0.12
CA TYR A 18 -10.98 -7.83 0.60
C TYR A 18 -11.59 -7.87 2.00
N PRO A 19 -12.24 -8.95 2.47
CA PRO A 19 -12.67 -9.05 3.87
C PRO A 19 -11.51 -8.95 4.86
N HIS A 20 -10.34 -9.51 4.53
CA HIS A 20 -9.13 -9.42 5.36
C HIS A 20 -8.56 -7.99 5.35
N PHE A 21 -8.48 -7.36 4.18
CA PHE A 21 -8.10 -5.94 4.08
C PHE A 21 -9.01 -5.05 4.91
N LYS A 22 -10.32 -5.30 4.86
CA LYS A 22 -11.30 -4.48 5.60
C LYS A 22 -11.10 -4.56 7.10
N LEU A 23 -10.75 -5.73 7.63
CA LEU A 23 -10.53 -5.96 9.06
C LEU A 23 -9.16 -5.52 9.54
N ALA A 24 -8.17 -5.42 8.66
CA ALA A 24 -6.81 -5.03 9.02
C ALA A 24 -6.73 -3.53 9.39
N ASP A 25 -5.98 -3.20 10.42
CA ASP A 25 -5.63 -1.82 10.78
C ASP A 25 -4.53 -1.26 9.89
N PHE A 26 -3.59 -2.12 9.49
CA PHE A 26 -2.44 -1.78 8.65
C PHE A 26 -2.28 -2.78 7.51
N TYR A 27 -1.84 -2.26 6.37
CA TYR A 27 -1.31 -3.03 5.27
C TYR A 27 0.21 -2.86 5.22
N ILE A 28 0.94 -3.96 5.16
CA ILE A 28 2.41 -3.95 5.14
C ILE A 28 2.91 -4.61 3.86
N LEU A 29 3.68 -3.88 3.06
CA LEU A 29 4.34 -4.35 1.86
C LEU A 29 5.85 -4.40 2.09
N SER A 30 6.39 -5.59 2.33
CA SER A 30 7.81 -5.83 2.60
C SER A 30 8.56 -6.34 1.36
N SER A 31 8.19 -5.87 0.17
CA SER A 31 8.81 -6.29 -1.09
C SER A 31 10.23 -5.76 -1.21
N ARG A 32 11.14 -6.60 -1.68
CA ARG A 32 12.52 -6.19 -2.01
C ARG A 32 12.62 -5.56 -3.40
N TYR A 33 11.72 -5.97 -4.29
CA TYR A 33 11.60 -5.45 -5.67
C TYR A 33 10.12 -5.38 -5.99
N GLU A 34 9.68 -4.26 -6.49
CA GLU A 34 8.31 -4.04 -6.92
C GLU A 34 8.30 -3.08 -8.10
N GLY A 35 7.53 -3.41 -9.12
CA GLY A 35 7.16 -2.45 -10.15
C GLY A 35 5.89 -1.71 -9.72
N TYR A 36 4.84 -1.80 -10.53
CA TYR A 36 3.52 -1.27 -10.14
C TYR A 36 2.75 -2.34 -9.37
N SER A 37 2.59 -2.16 -8.05
CA SER A 37 1.97 -3.15 -7.17
C SER A 37 0.44 -3.06 -7.20
N THR A 38 -0.21 -4.10 -7.73
CA THR A 38 -1.69 -4.19 -7.71
C THR A 38 -2.24 -4.27 -6.30
N VAL A 39 -1.54 -4.94 -5.38
CA VAL A 39 -1.97 -5.09 -3.99
C VAL A 39 -1.83 -3.77 -3.23
N LEU A 40 -0.79 -2.98 -3.51
CA LEU A 40 -0.65 -1.63 -2.96
C LEU A 40 -1.76 -0.71 -3.49
N PHE A 41 -2.10 -0.83 -4.79
CA PHE A 41 -3.23 -0.12 -5.38
C PHE A 41 -4.55 -0.43 -4.66
N GLU A 42 -4.78 -1.69 -4.33
CA GLU A 42 -5.94 -2.13 -3.55
C GLU A 42 -5.95 -1.52 -2.14
N ALA A 43 -4.81 -1.51 -1.45
CA ALA A 43 -4.67 -0.91 -0.12
C ALA A 43 -4.97 0.60 -0.12
N ILE A 44 -4.48 1.34 -1.12
CA ILE A 44 -4.78 2.76 -1.33
C ILE A 44 -6.27 2.97 -1.59
N THR A 45 -6.86 2.17 -2.47
CA THR A 45 -8.30 2.23 -2.81
C THR A 45 -9.17 1.98 -1.58
N LEU A 46 -8.77 1.05 -0.72
CA LEU A 46 -9.47 0.72 0.51
C LEU A 46 -9.12 1.67 1.69
N LYS A 47 -8.32 2.71 1.42
CA LYS A 47 -7.94 3.74 2.40
C LYS A 47 -7.28 3.13 3.66
N LYS A 48 -6.42 2.14 3.47
CA LYS A 48 -5.72 1.47 4.58
C LYS A 48 -4.47 2.24 4.99
N ASN A 49 -4.12 2.21 6.28
CA ASN A 49 -2.79 2.63 6.72
C ASN A 49 -1.74 1.73 6.08
N ILE A 50 -0.76 2.33 5.42
CA ILE A 50 0.22 1.62 4.62
C ILE A 50 1.60 1.82 5.23
N ILE A 51 2.34 0.70 5.35
CA ILE A 51 3.78 0.67 5.62
C ILE A 51 4.40 -0.11 4.48
N ALA A 52 5.35 0.47 3.76
CA ALA A 52 5.96 -0.19 2.62
C ALA A 52 7.47 0.09 2.54
N THR A 53 8.23 -0.87 2.01
CA THR A 53 9.65 -0.69 1.72
C THR A 53 9.86 0.28 0.57
N ASP A 54 10.97 1.05 0.65
CA ASP A 54 11.39 1.96 -0.41
C ASP A 54 11.88 1.16 -1.63
N VAL A 55 10.98 1.02 -2.59
CA VAL A 55 11.25 0.48 -3.93
C VAL A 55 10.55 1.38 -4.95
N SER A 56 11.14 1.55 -6.13
CA SER A 56 10.79 2.63 -7.07
C SER A 56 9.28 2.75 -7.36
N GLY A 57 8.59 1.65 -7.64
CA GLY A 57 7.15 1.68 -7.91
C GLY A 57 6.29 2.02 -6.69
N VAL A 58 6.74 1.68 -5.49
CA VAL A 58 6.04 1.98 -4.24
C VAL A 58 6.11 3.47 -3.92
N THR A 59 7.29 4.07 -4.05
CA THR A 59 7.50 5.49 -3.77
C THR A 59 6.62 6.35 -4.68
N GLU A 60 6.56 6.03 -5.97
CA GLU A 60 5.67 6.71 -6.92
C GLU A 60 4.19 6.53 -6.55
N MET A 61 3.75 5.32 -6.23
CA MET A 61 2.36 5.03 -5.89
C MET A 61 1.90 5.67 -4.59
N LEU A 62 2.82 5.88 -3.63
CA LEU A 62 2.55 6.55 -2.36
C LEU A 62 2.78 8.06 -2.41
N GLU A 63 2.92 8.67 -3.60
CA GLU A 63 3.11 10.11 -3.75
C GLU A 63 4.28 10.63 -2.91
N ASP A 64 5.45 9.97 -3.05
CA ASP A 64 6.66 10.29 -2.27
C ASP A 64 6.43 10.23 -0.73
N GLY A 65 5.58 9.31 -0.28
CA GLY A 65 5.29 9.08 1.14
C GLY A 65 4.17 9.93 1.73
N LYS A 66 3.35 10.59 0.93
CA LYS A 66 2.15 11.30 1.42
C LYS A 66 1.03 10.34 1.82
N LEU A 67 0.91 9.20 1.13
CA LEU A 67 -0.19 8.26 1.31
C LEU A 67 0.14 7.09 2.24
N GLY A 68 1.36 7.03 2.77
CA GLY A 68 1.79 5.95 3.66
C GLY A 68 3.24 6.08 4.06
N LEU A 69 3.64 5.31 5.08
CA LEU A 69 5.00 5.26 5.58
C LEU A 69 5.87 4.45 4.63
N ILE A 70 6.89 5.08 4.05
CA ILE A 70 7.95 4.42 3.30
C ILE A 70 9.12 4.18 4.24
N THR A 71 9.56 2.93 4.35
CA THR A 71 10.68 2.53 5.20
C THR A 71 11.89 2.13 4.36
N GLU A 72 13.07 2.14 4.95
CA GLU A 72 14.23 1.55 4.31
C GLU A 72 13.92 0.12 3.82
N ASN A 73 14.45 -0.24 2.64
CA ASN A 73 14.28 -1.57 2.05
C ASN A 73 15.17 -2.60 2.76
N SER A 74 14.88 -2.84 4.03
CA SER A 74 15.59 -3.75 4.92
C SER A 74 14.63 -4.37 5.94
N GLU A 75 15.06 -5.44 6.60
CA GLU A 75 14.30 -6.07 7.70
C GLU A 75 14.15 -5.08 8.87
N ASP A 76 15.20 -4.34 9.19
CA ASP A 76 15.19 -3.32 10.24
C ASP A 76 14.22 -2.17 9.89
N GLY A 77 14.17 -1.73 8.61
CA GLY A 77 13.25 -0.71 8.17
C GLY A 77 11.78 -1.10 8.38
N ILE A 78 11.40 -2.30 7.98
CA ILE A 78 10.04 -2.84 8.21
C ILE A 78 9.76 -3.01 9.71
N TYR A 79 10.73 -3.51 10.47
CA TYR A 79 10.59 -3.67 11.92
C TYR A 79 10.30 -2.32 12.60
N GLU A 80 11.07 -1.27 12.31
CA GLU A 80 10.86 0.06 12.90
C GLU A 80 9.52 0.67 12.44
N GLY A 81 9.11 0.46 11.20
CA GLY A 81 7.78 0.89 10.71
C GLY A 81 6.63 0.20 11.46
N MET A 82 6.70 -1.11 11.65
CA MET A 82 5.72 -1.88 12.43
C MET A 82 5.69 -1.46 13.90
N LYS A 83 6.87 -1.26 14.49
CA LYS A 83 7.01 -0.78 15.86
C LYS A 83 6.40 0.60 16.04
N LEU A 84 6.63 1.52 15.10
CA LEU A 84 5.99 2.84 15.10
C LEU A 84 4.47 2.73 15.06
N ALA A 85 3.91 1.86 14.22
CA ALA A 85 2.48 1.60 14.14
C ALA A 85 1.87 1.15 15.48
N LEU A 86 2.59 0.30 16.21
CA LEU A 86 2.12 -0.23 17.49
C LEU A 86 2.31 0.75 18.67
N THR A 87 3.38 1.56 18.65
CA THR A 87 3.73 2.44 19.77
C THR A 87 3.22 3.87 19.61
N ASN A 88 2.99 4.33 18.39
CA ASN A 88 2.51 5.67 18.09
C ASN A 88 1.55 5.67 16.89
N PRO A 89 0.35 5.08 17.01
CA PRO A 89 -0.62 5.02 15.91
C PRO A 89 -1.07 6.41 15.42
N GLU A 90 -1.02 7.43 16.26
CA GLU A 90 -1.35 8.83 15.89
C GLU A 90 -0.44 9.37 14.78
N HIS A 91 0.77 8.83 14.64
CA HIS A 91 1.67 9.17 13.55
C HIS A 91 1.04 8.93 12.16
N PHE A 92 0.14 7.96 12.06
CA PHE A 92 -0.51 7.58 10.80
C PHE A 92 -1.74 8.42 10.47
N LYS A 93 -2.15 9.32 11.34
CA LYS A 93 -3.35 10.13 11.14
C LYS A 93 -3.26 11.05 9.95
N SER A 94 -2.09 11.66 9.71
CA SER A 94 -1.86 12.50 8.53
C SER A 94 -1.97 11.72 7.23
N TYR A 95 -1.47 10.48 7.18
CA TYR A 95 -1.62 9.59 6.03
C TYR A 95 -3.08 9.22 5.79
N GLN A 96 -3.83 8.97 6.86
CA GLN A 96 -5.27 8.69 6.77
C GLN A 96 -6.04 9.88 6.18
N ASP A 97 -5.74 11.09 6.63
CA ASP A 97 -6.39 12.31 6.13
C ASP A 97 -6.08 12.51 4.63
N GLU A 98 -4.83 12.32 4.21
CA GLU A 98 -4.44 12.36 2.80
C GLU A 98 -5.14 11.26 1.99
N LEU A 99 -5.13 10.01 2.47
CA LEU A 99 -5.78 8.87 1.81
C LEU A 99 -7.28 9.09 1.64
N GLN A 100 -7.99 9.67 2.63
CA GLN A 100 -9.42 9.93 2.52
C GLN A 100 -9.75 10.89 1.38
N ASN A 101 -8.89 11.89 1.16
CA ASN A 101 -9.06 12.91 0.12
C ASN A 101 -8.43 12.51 -1.22
N TYR A 102 -7.63 11.45 -1.26
CA TYR A 102 -6.93 11.02 -2.45
C TYR A 102 -7.89 10.37 -3.45
N GLU A 103 -7.91 10.91 -4.66
CA GLU A 103 -8.60 10.32 -5.80
C GLU A 103 -7.56 9.64 -6.69
N MET A 104 -7.76 8.35 -6.95
CA MET A 104 -6.88 7.59 -7.83
C MET A 104 -6.85 8.22 -9.22
N PRO A 105 -5.66 8.54 -9.78
CA PRO A 105 -5.53 9.14 -11.11
C PRO A 105 -5.96 8.21 -12.23
N PHE A 106 -6.11 6.91 -11.93
CA PHE A 106 -6.54 5.89 -12.88
C PHE A 106 -7.99 5.53 -12.65
N ASN A 107 -8.88 6.03 -13.52
CA ASN A 107 -10.11 5.34 -13.76
C ASN A 107 -10.10 4.82 -15.21
N LEU A 108 -10.78 3.71 -15.44
CA LEU A 108 -10.81 3.03 -16.74
C LEU A 108 -11.23 3.98 -17.87
N LYS A 109 -12.18 4.86 -17.61
CA LYS A 109 -12.68 5.84 -18.57
C LYS A 109 -11.58 6.81 -19.00
N ASN A 110 -10.88 7.42 -18.05
CA ASN A 110 -9.79 8.37 -18.35
C ASN A 110 -8.64 7.70 -19.11
N SER A 111 -8.34 6.43 -18.81
CA SER A 111 -7.31 5.67 -19.53
C SER A 111 -7.72 5.37 -20.96
N VAL A 112 -8.98 4.98 -21.19
CA VAL A 112 -9.53 4.74 -22.52
C VAL A 112 -9.57 6.04 -23.33
N ASP A 113 -10.04 7.14 -22.74
CA ASP A 113 -10.09 8.43 -23.41
C ASP A 113 -8.71 8.92 -23.86
N LYS A 114 -7.67 8.73 -23.01
CA LYS A 114 -6.28 9.04 -23.38
C LYS A 114 -5.77 8.19 -24.53
N ILE A 115 -6.05 6.89 -24.51
CA ILE A 115 -5.65 5.97 -25.59
C ILE A 115 -6.33 6.36 -26.89
N MET A 116 -7.64 6.66 -26.86
CA MET A 116 -8.38 7.10 -28.03
C MET A 116 -7.83 8.42 -28.61
N GLN A 117 -7.50 9.40 -27.75
CA GLN A 117 -6.85 10.64 -28.20
C GLN A 117 -5.51 10.41 -28.90
N ILE A 118 -4.72 9.44 -28.41
CA ILE A 118 -3.44 9.08 -29.06
C ILE A 118 -3.70 8.48 -30.44
N ILE A 119 -4.67 7.57 -30.55
CA ILE A 119 -5.03 6.91 -31.81
C ILE A 119 -5.55 7.92 -32.83
N ASP A 120 -6.42 8.84 -32.40
CA ASP A 120 -7.03 9.85 -33.27
C ASP A 120 -6.01 10.88 -33.79
N ASN A 121 -4.84 11.00 -33.15
CA ASN A 121 -3.75 11.88 -33.57
C ASN A 121 -2.64 11.17 -34.35
N LEU A 122 -2.77 9.88 -34.67
CA LEU A 122 -1.86 9.12 -35.54
C LEU A 122 -2.31 9.20 -36.99
#